data_864e68832eecc7228ef672894601ba03
#
_entry.id   864e68832eecc7228ef672894601ba03
#
_cell.length_a   1.000
_cell.length_b   1.000
_cell.length_c   1.000
_cell.angle_alpha   90.00
_cell.angle_beta   90.00
_cell.angle_gamma   90.00
#
_symmetry.space_group_name_H-M   'P 1'
#
loop_
_entity.id
_entity.type
_entity.pdbx_description
1 polymer ?
#
loop_
_entity_poly.entity_id
_entity_poly.type
_entity_poly.pdbx_seq_one_letter_code
_entity_poly.pdbx_strand_id
1 'polypeptide(L)'
;VIAILNSDDYFFDNALSIISSKNFAPIVDLNVENQQINPDIILRMKDEEWIILINDRYLNRFKISNEYLNAAMNAETPKEEKKFIDDHISSAQNLLDTILFRSDTLRKVVNEIIHIQHDYLSEKQQHPNPLKLEDIAKKIDMDISSISRAVKNKYIDSPLGTLSLKSFFTSKIIKKSGKIVGAEELKTAIKDIVESEDKNQPLSDLEIVQLLDAKDFSIARRT
;
A
#
# COMPACT_ATOMS: atom_id res chain seq x y z
N VAL A 1 -1.77 -11.97 -51.23
CA VAL A 1 -0.61 -12.36 -50.42
C VAL A 1 -0.31 -13.85 -50.61
N ILE A 2 -1.33 -14.70 -50.79
CA ILE A 2 -1.20 -16.16 -50.96
C ILE A 2 -0.59 -16.56 -52.31
N ALA A 3 -0.66 -15.69 -53.36
CA ALA A 3 -0.18 -15.99 -54.71
C ALA A 3 1.34 -15.83 -54.89
N ILE A 4 2.09 -15.34 -53.94
CA ILE A 4 3.55 -15.07 -54.03
C ILE A 4 4.39 -16.16 -53.35
N LEU A 5 3.77 -17.07 -52.58
CA LEU A 5 4.46 -18.09 -51.76
C LEU A 5 4.50 -19.49 -52.41
N ASN A 6 4.28 -19.61 -53.73
CA ASN A 6 4.18 -20.89 -54.42
C ASN A 6 5.52 -21.41 -54.94
N SER A 7 6.63 -21.10 -54.31
CA SER A 7 7.92 -21.71 -54.59
C SER A 7 8.58 -22.11 -53.27
N ASP A 8 8.56 -23.40 -52.99
CA ASP A 8 9.19 -24.15 -51.92
C ASP A 8 8.28 -24.48 -50.73
N ASP A 9 7.53 -25.58 -50.89
CA ASP A 9 6.77 -26.25 -49.81
C ASP A 9 7.60 -26.47 -48.54
N TYR A 10 8.90 -26.71 -48.69
CA TYR A 10 9.85 -26.92 -47.57
C TYR A 10 10.02 -25.63 -46.70
N PHE A 11 10.04 -24.46 -47.31
CA PHE A 11 10.13 -23.19 -46.55
C PHE A 11 8.84 -22.89 -45.84
N PHE A 12 7.70 -23.23 -46.43
CA PHE A 12 6.39 -22.99 -45.85
C PHE A 12 6.14 -23.90 -44.64
N ASP A 13 6.46 -25.19 -44.76
CA ASP A 13 6.34 -26.15 -43.67
C ASP A 13 7.30 -25.86 -42.52
N ASN A 14 8.53 -25.41 -42.82
CA ASN A 14 9.49 -25.00 -41.81
C ASN A 14 9.06 -23.71 -41.10
N ALA A 15 8.50 -22.74 -41.80
CA ALA A 15 7.91 -21.51 -41.21
C ALA A 15 6.70 -21.83 -40.33
N LEU A 16 5.80 -22.72 -40.76
CA LEU A 16 4.66 -23.18 -39.98
C LEU A 16 5.11 -23.97 -38.74
N SER A 17 6.13 -24.80 -38.82
CA SER A 17 6.66 -25.53 -37.66
C SER A 17 7.31 -24.58 -36.65
N ILE A 18 8.01 -23.54 -37.09
CA ILE A 18 8.60 -22.51 -36.22
C ILE A 18 7.50 -21.65 -35.57
N ILE A 19 6.42 -21.31 -36.30
CA ILE A 19 5.28 -20.56 -35.77
C ILE A 19 4.49 -21.40 -34.76
N SER A 20 4.28 -22.69 -35.04
CA SER A 20 3.55 -23.59 -34.13
C SER A 20 4.39 -24.05 -32.94
N SER A 21 5.73 -24.13 -33.06
CA SER A 21 6.62 -24.45 -31.93
C SER A 21 6.85 -23.29 -30.98
N LYS A 22 6.65 -22.05 -31.43
CA LYS A 22 6.56 -20.92 -30.55
C LYS A 22 5.14 -20.91 -30.03
N ASN A 23 4.95 -21.37 -28.80
CA ASN A 23 3.79 -21.00 -28.01
C ASN A 23 3.73 -19.47 -28.00
N PHE A 24 3.02 -18.91 -28.97
CA PHE A 24 2.43 -17.59 -28.78
C PHE A 24 1.40 -17.83 -27.67
N ALA A 25 1.85 -17.78 -26.42
CA ALA A 25 0.93 -17.48 -25.35
C ALA A 25 0.12 -16.31 -25.90
N PRO A 26 -1.22 -16.39 -25.95
CA PRO A 26 -2.02 -15.23 -26.32
C PRO A 26 -1.39 -14.09 -25.55
N ILE A 27 -1.24 -12.91 -26.19
CA ILE A 27 -0.82 -11.71 -25.50
C ILE A 27 -1.85 -11.53 -24.41
N VAL A 28 -1.63 -12.25 -23.31
CA VAL A 28 -2.46 -12.23 -22.13
C VAL A 28 -2.22 -10.84 -21.59
N ASP A 29 -3.16 -9.99 -21.92
CA ASP A 29 -3.36 -8.70 -21.30
C ASP A 29 -2.09 -7.85 -21.14
N LEU A 30 -1.66 -7.24 -22.26
CA LEU A 30 -0.96 -5.96 -22.20
C LEU A 30 -1.83 -4.87 -21.51
N ASN A 31 -3.04 -5.23 -21.10
CA ASN A 31 -3.94 -4.47 -20.23
C ASN A 31 -3.83 -4.84 -18.74
N VAL A 32 -2.82 -5.56 -18.30
CA VAL A 32 -2.31 -5.27 -16.98
C VAL A 32 -1.71 -3.86 -17.15
N GLU A 33 -2.56 -2.85 -17.06
CA GLU A 33 -2.13 -1.54 -16.65
C GLU A 33 -1.19 -1.79 -15.48
N ASN A 34 0.10 -1.73 -15.72
CA ASN A 34 1.06 -1.41 -14.69
C ASN A 34 0.60 -0.02 -14.21
N GLN A 35 -0.41 0.01 -13.37
CA GLN A 35 -0.77 1.20 -12.63
C GLN A 35 0.52 1.54 -11.91
N GLN A 36 1.27 2.45 -12.50
CA GLN A 36 2.43 3.05 -11.84
C GLN A 36 1.86 3.74 -10.60
N ILE A 37 1.85 2.98 -9.50
CA ILE A 37 1.40 3.49 -8.22
C ILE A 37 2.44 4.52 -7.82
N ASN A 38 2.08 5.80 -7.93
CA ASN A 38 2.90 6.87 -7.37
C ASN A 38 2.81 6.78 -5.85
N PRO A 39 3.92 6.46 -5.15
CA PRO A 39 3.89 6.35 -3.71
C PRO A 39 3.64 7.70 -3.05
N ASP A 40 2.80 7.71 -2.03
CA ASP A 40 2.55 8.90 -1.21
C ASP A 40 3.71 9.18 -0.25
N ILE A 41 4.47 8.13 0.08
CA ILE A 41 5.56 8.16 1.04
C ILE A 41 6.76 7.45 0.43
N ILE A 42 7.93 8.07 0.56
CA ILE A 42 9.21 7.47 0.18
C ILE A 42 10.00 7.24 1.45
N LEU A 43 10.38 6.00 1.69
CA LEU A 43 11.17 5.57 2.83
C LEU A 43 12.56 5.16 2.36
N ARG A 44 13.58 5.78 2.93
CA ARG A 44 14.98 5.42 2.66
C ARG A 44 15.73 5.30 3.98
N MET A 45 16.69 4.40 4.02
CA MET A 45 17.60 4.28 5.15
C MET A 45 18.90 5.04 4.83
N LYS A 46 19.34 5.87 5.76
CA LYS A 46 20.62 6.56 5.71
C LYS A 46 21.23 6.57 7.11
N ASP A 47 22.47 6.14 7.23
CA ASP A 47 23.22 6.12 8.49
C ASP A 47 22.46 5.42 9.65
N GLU A 48 21.78 4.29 9.32
CA GLU A 48 20.90 3.52 10.22
C GLU A 48 19.61 4.24 10.67
N GLU A 49 19.35 5.43 10.16
CA GLU A 49 18.13 6.18 10.43
C GLU A 49 17.16 6.16 9.22
N TRP A 50 15.85 6.11 9.52
CA TRP A 50 14.82 6.17 8.50
C TRP A 50 14.50 7.60 8.10
N ILE A 51 14.74 7.93 6.82
CA ILE A 51 14.31 9.19 6.22
C ILE A 51 12.95 8.99 5.58
N ILE A 52 11.96 9.77 6.03
CA ILE A 52 10.58 9.74 5.55
C ILE A 52 10.31 11.00 4.74
N LEU A 53 10.04 10.82 3.45
CA LEU A 53 9.63 11.89 2.55
C LEU A 53 8.16 11.67 2.17
N ILE A 54 7.29 12.59 2.57
CA ILE A 54 5.90 12.59 2.15
C ILE A 54 5.80 13.35 0.84
N ASN A 55 5.11 12.76 -0.14
CA ASN A 55 4.95 13.34 -1.48
C ASN A 55 3.86 14.41 -1.49
N ASP A 56 4.05 15.45 -0.69
CA ASP A 56 3.13 16.57 -0.52
C ASP A 56 3.37 17.67 -1.58
N ARG A 57 3.64 17.29 -2.83
CA ARG A 57 4.00 18.23 -3.91
C ARG A 57 3.00 19.35 -4.13
N TYR A 58 1.77 19.15 -3.67
CA TYR A 58 0.68 20.11 -3.85
C TYR A 58 0.57 21.12 -2.70
N LEU A 59 0.99 20.79 -1.47
CA LEU A 59 0.79 21.65 -0.30
C LEU A 59 1.49 23.00 -0.43
N ASN A 60 2.71 23.01 -0.95
CA ASN A 60 3.48 24.24 -1.12
C ASN A 60 3.00 25.15 -2.26
N ARG A 61 2.01 24.70 -3.05
CA ARG A 61 1.48 25.45 -4.20
C ARG A 61 0.24 26.28 -3.85
N PHE A 62 -0.44 25.94 -2.77
CA PHE A 62 -1.64 26.66 -2.35
C PHE A 62 -1.26 27.79 -1.39
N LYS A 63 -1.58 29.00 -1.80
CA LYS A 63 -1.40 30.22 -0.99
C LYS A 63 -2.60 31.11 -1.19
N ILE A 64 -3.00 31.82 -0.15
CA ILE A 64 -3.98 32.89 -0.28
C ILE A 64 -3.31 34.05 -1.02
N SER A 65 -3.99 34.62 -2.04
CA SER A 65 -3.45 35.74 -2.79
C SER A 65 -3.21 36.93 -1.88
N ASN A 66 -2.02 37.54 -2.02
CA ASN A 66 -1.69 38.77 -1.29
C ASN A 66 -2.62 39.93 -1.63
N GLU A 67 -3.21 39.95 -2.82
CA GLU A 67 -4.17 40.97 -3.24
C GLU A 67 -5.41 40.94 -2.37
N TYR A 68 -5.97 39.75 -2.10
CA TYR A 68 -7.13 39.60 -1.20
C TYR A 68 -6.77 39.93 0.25
N LEU A 69 -5.58 39.54 0.71
CA LEU A 69 -5.12 39.91 2.07
C LEU A 69 -4.96 41.42 2.22
N ASN A 70 -4.40 42.09 1.21
CA ASN A 70 -4.25 43.52 1.20
C ASN A 70 -5.61 44.26 1.14
N ALA A 71 -6.56 43.76 0.30
CA ALA A 71 -7.90 44.31 0.21
C ALA A 71 -8.66 44.18 1.52
N ALA A 72 -8.50 43.08 2.25
CA ALA A 72 -9.09 42.89 3.60
C ALA A 72 -8.52 43.87 4.62
N MET A 73 -7.25 44.25 4.51
CA MET A 73 -6.57 45.18 5.40
C MET A 73 -6.81 46.65 5.04
N ASN A 74 -7.26 46.94 3.82
CA ASN A 74 -7.47 48.32 3.38
C ASN A 74 -8.68 48.94 4.10
N ALA A 75 -8.47 50.11 4.67
CA ALA A 75 -9.52 50.87 5.36
C ALA A 75 -10.56 51.49 4.41
N GLU A 76 -10.23 51.67 3.15
CA GLU A 76 -11.10 52.27 2.13
C GLU A 76 -12.09 51.26 1.50
N THR A 77 -11.90 49.94 1.74
CA THR A 77 -12.78 48.88 1.20
C THR A 77 -14.18 49.00 1.86
N PRO A 78 -15.26 49.00 1.06
CA PRO A 78 -16.63 49.05 1.57
C PRO A 78 -16.90 47.89 2.53
N LYS A 79 -17.71 48.13 3.59
CA LYS A 79 -17.95 47.13 4.65
C LYS A 79 -18.51 45.78 4.12
N GLU A 80 -19.39 45.83 3.12
CA GLU A 80 -20.00 44.64 2.56
C GLU A 80 -18.96 43.82 1.76
N GLU A 81 -18.12 44.47 0.98
CA GLU A 81 -17.05 43.87 0.20
C GLU A 81 -15.98 43.28 1.13
N LYS A 82 -15.62 44.00 2.18
CA LYS A 82 -14.69 43.52 3.20
C LYS A 82 -15.19 42.25 3.85
N LYS A 83 -16.46 42.20 4.26
CA LYS A 83 -17.06 41.01 4.85
C LYS A 83 -17.01 39.83 3.88
N PHE A 84 -17.32 40.02 2.61
CA PHE A 84 -17.23 38.98 1.58
C PHE A 84 -15.80 38.44 1.45
N ILE A 85 -14.80 39.32 1.39
CA ILE A 85 -13.38 38.95 1.32
C ILE A 85 -12.97 38.17 2.58
N ASP A 86 -13.30 38.63 3.77
CA ASP A 86 -12.97 37.98 5.04
C ASP A 86 -13.58 36.57 5.14
N ASP A 87 -14.83 36.39 4.71
CA ASP A 87 -15.49 35.07 4.69
C ASP A 87 -14.78 34.10 3.74
N HIS A 88 -14.32 34.57 2.58
CA HIS A 88 -13.59 33.76 1.61
C HIS A 88 -12.16 33.43 2.07
N ILE A 89 -11.46 34.38 2.68
CA ILE A 89 -10.14 34.15 3.29
C ILE A 89 -10.26 33.10 4.41
N SER A 90 -11.26 33.24 5.28
CA SER A 90 -11.48 32.28 6.36
C SER A 90 -11.77 30.87 5.84
N SER A 91 -12.59 30.77 4.78
CA SER A 91 -12.88 29.47 4.12
C SER A 91 -11.62 28.86 3.50
N ALA A 92 -10.79 29.67 2.83
CA ALA A 92 -9.53 29.23 2.26
C ALA A 92 -8.52 28.78 3.34
N GLN A 93 -8.41 29.50 4.43
CA GLN A 93 -7.59 29.12 5.59
C GLN A 93 -8.03 27.79 6.18
N ASN A 94 -9.32 27.62 6.46
CA ASN A 94 -9.87 26.37 6.97
C ASN A 94 -9.57 25.18 6.06
N LEU A 95 -9.60 25.39 4.74
CA LEU A 95 -9.22 24.34 3.77
C LEU A 95 -7.73 24.00 3.86
N LEU A 96 -6.86 25.01 3.90
CA LEU A 96 -5.41 24.82 4.04
C LEU A 96 -5.07 24.09 5.34
N ASP A 97 -5.66 24.50 6.46
CA ASP A 97 -5.47 23.87 7.76
C ASP A 97 -5.92 22.42 7.76
N THR A 98 -7.04 22.12 7.09
CA THR A 98 -7.53 20.74 6.94
C THR A 98 -6.54 19.88 6.16
N ILE A 99 -5.96 20.41 5.10
CA ILE A 99 -4.97 19.68 4.26
C ILE A 99 -3.68 19.46 5.06
N LEU A 100 -3.19 20.48 5.76
CA LEU A 100 -2.00 20.39 6.62
C LEU A 100 -2.21 19.37 7.75
N PHE A 101 -3.36 19.37 8.39
CA PHE A 101 -3.72 18.41 9.44
C PHE A 101 -3.71 16.96 8.93
N ARG A 102 -4.20 16.73 7.71
CA ARG A 102 -4.15 15.39 7.08
C ARG A 102 -2.72 14.93 6.82
N SER A 103 -1.86 15.81 6.34
CA SER A 103 -0.46 15.51 6.09
C SER A 103 0.28 15.21 7.41
N ASP A 104 0.07 16.03 8.44
CA ASP A 104 0.64 15.82 9.78
C ASP A 104 0.17 14.49 10.39
N THR A 105 -1.13 14.19 10.28
CA THR A 105 -1.68 12.92 10.73
C THR A 105 -1.03 11.74 10.02
N LEU A 106 -0.89 11.80 8.69
CA LEU A 106 -0.23 10.76 7.92
C LEU A 106 1.22 10.57 8.37
N ARG A 107 1.96 11.66 8.60
CA ARG A 107 3.34 11.64 9.10
C ARG A 107 3.45 10.94 10.46
N LYS A 108 2.58 11.28 11.41
CA LYS A 108 2.54 10.65 12.73
C LYS A 108 2.26 9.15 12.64
N VAL A 109 1.28 8.75 11.83
CA VAL A 109 0.92 7.35 11.62
C VAL A 109 2.09 6.58 11.01
N VAL A 110 2.73 7.14 9.97
CA VAL A 110 3.87 6.49 9.29
C VAL A 110 5.06 6.34 10.20
N ASN A 111 5.38 7.34 11.02
CA ASN A 111 6.44 7.25 12.00
C ASN A 111 6.22 6.08 12.98
N GLU A 112 5.00 5.92 13.48
CA GLU A 112 4.67 4.81 14.38
C GLU A 112 4.73 3.44 13.68
N ILE A 113 4.26 3.36 12.43
CA ILE A 113 4.38 2.13 11.62
C ILE A 113 5.85 1.75 11.47
N ILE A 114 6.72 2.68 11.08
CA ILE A 114 8.14 2.44 10.85
C ILE A 114 8.82 2.01 12.16
N HIS A 115 8.49 2.66 13.28
CA HIS A 115 9.03 2.30 14.58
C HIS A 115 8.68 0.86 14.97
N ILE A 116 7.44 0.43 14.75
CA ILE A 116 6.98 -0.93 15.09
C ILE A 116 7.49 -1.97 14.08
N GLN A 117 7.61 -1.60 12.82
CA GLN A 117 8.00 -2.50 11.72
C GLN A 117 9.48 -2.35 11.31
N HIS A 118 10.30 -1.75 12.17
CA HIS A 118 11.71 -1.47 11.89
C HIS A 118 12.46 -2.71 11.38
N ASP A 119 12.33 -3.84 12.08
CA ASP A 119 13.06 -5.06 11.74
C ASP A 119 12.55 -5.70 10.45
N TYR A 120 11.27 -5.61 10.18
CA TYR A 120 10.68 -6.05 8.91
C TYR A 120 11.15 -5.17 7.75
N LEU A 121 11.08 -3.84 7.88
CA LEU A 121 11.50 -2.90 6.85
C LEU A 121 13.02 -2.92 6.59
N SER A 122 13.82 -3.34 7.60
CA SER A 122 15.28 -3.53 7.50
C SER A 122 15.67 -4.94 7.04
N GLU A 123 14.71 -5.76 6.58
CA GLU A 123 14.93 -7.15 6.13
C GLU A 123 15.52 -8.09 7.21
N LYS A 124 15.54 -7.67 8.47
CA LYS A 124 15.97 -8.49 9.60
C LYS A 124 14.92 -9.52 9.99
N GLN A 125 13.66 -9.28 9.61
CA GLN A 125 12.53 -10.12 9.89
C GLN A 125 11.74 -10.39 8.62
N GLN A 126 11.31 -11.64 8.41
CA GLN A 126 10.61 -12.07 7.20
C GLN A 126 9.15 -11.58 7.14
N HIS A 127 8.49 -11.43 8.28
CA HIS A 127 7.08 -11.06 8.37
C HIS A 127 6.90 -9.80 9.21
N PRO A 128 5.89 -8.95 8.87
CA PRO A 128 5.61 -7.77 9.66
C PRO A 128 5.09 -8.13 11.06
N ASN A 129 5.43 -7.32 12.04
CA ASN A 129 4.88 -7.42 13.37
C ASN A 129 3.36 -7.21 13.35
N PRO A 130 2.58 -7.96 14.14
CA PRO A 130 1.15 -7.76 14.21
C PRO A 130 0.82 -6.38 14.77
N LEU A 131 0.02 -5.61 14.03
CA LEU A 131 -0.31 -4.23 14.34
C LEU A 131 -1.78 -3.98 14.05
N LYS A 132 -2.51 -3.38 14.99
CA LYS A 132 -3.89 -2.92 14.80
C LYS A 132 -3.96 -1.40 14.71
N LEU A 133 -4.99 -0.89 14.05
CA LEU A 133 -5.27 0.56 14.01
C LEU A 133 -5.44 1.14 15.42
N GLU A 134 -6.04 0.37 16.35
CA GLU A 134 -6.22 0.75 17.75
C GLU A 134 -4.89 0.97 18.48
N ASP A 135 -3.85 0.18 18.15
CA ASP A 135 -2.54 0.29 18.78
C ASP A 135 -1.88 1.64 18.41
N ILE A 136 -2.00 2.07 17.15
CA ILE A 136 -1.52 3.39 16.71
C ILE A 136 -2.39 4.51 17.29
N ALA A 137 -3.72 4.35 17.25
CA ALA A 137 -4.68 5.32 17.76
C ALA A 137 -4.35 5.75 19.19
N LYS A 138 -4.07 4.77 20.07
CA LYS A 138 -3.68 5.00 21.45
C LYS A 138 -2.34 5.73 21.59
N LYS A 139 -1.36 5.42 20.70
CA LYS A 139 -0.03 6.01 20.78
C LYS A 139 0.01 7.47 20.37
N ILE A 140 -0.76 7.84 19.34
CA ILE A 140 -0.76 9.21 18.80
C ILE A 140 -1.95 10.06 19.31
N ASP A 141 -2.75 9.49 20.23
CA ASP A 141 -3.94 10.14 20.83
C ASP A 141 -4.92 10.65 19.77
N MET A 142 -5.34 9.75 18.87
CA MET A 142 -6.28 10.07 17.79
C MET A 142 -7.34 8.99 17.63
N ASP A 143 -8.47 9.36 17.02
CA ASP A 143 -9.53 8.39 16.69
C ASP A 143 -9.10 7.37 15.64
N ILE A 144 -9.52 6.12 15.82
CA ILE A 144 -9.27 5.01 14.88
C ILE A 144 -9.78 5.36 13.47
N SER A 145 -10.93 6.04 13.39
CA SER A 145 -11.53 6.47 12.12
C SER A 145 -10.62 7.44 11.34
N SER A 146 -9.95 8.35 12.05
CA SER A 146 -9.01 9.31 11.46
C SER A 146 -7.78 8.59 10.90
N ILE A 147 -7.23 7.62 11.64
CA ILE A 147 -6.09 6.80 11.19
C ILE A 147 -6.48 5.94 9.99
N SER A 148 -7.64 5.28 10.06
CA SER A 148 -8.15 4.45 8.96
C SER A 148 -8.30 5.26 7.66
N ARG A 149 -8.77 6.51 7.76
CA ARG A 149 -8.86 7.44 6.61
C ARG A 149 -7.49 7.88 6.13
N ALA A 150 -6.55 8.12 7.05
CA ALA A 150 -5.19 8.56 6.70
C ALA A 150 -4.42 7.49 5.93
N VAL A 151 -4.59 6.19 6.25
CA VAL A 151 -3.87 5.09 5.58
C VAL A 151 -4.59 4.51 4.37
N LYS A 152 -5.87 4.84 4.16
CA LYS A 152 -6.67 4.31 3.06
C LYS A 152 -6.11 4.77 1.71
N ASN A 153 -5.87 3.81 0.81
CA ASN A 153 -5.34 4.05 -0.53
C ASN A 153 -4.01 4.82 -0.53
N LYS A 154 -3.19 4.64 0.51
CA LYS A 154 -1.86 5.23 0.63
C LYS A 154 -0.79 4.16 0.47
N TYR A 155 0.26 4.50 -0.26
CA TYR A 155 1.36 3.61 -0.60
C TYR A 155 2.69 4.18 -0.13
N ILE A 156 3.56 3.30 0.34
CA ILE A 156 4.92 3.61 0.76
C ILE A 156 5.91 2.89 -0.18
N ASP A 157 6.87 3.62 -0.69
CA ASP A 157 8.01 3.08 -1.40
C ASP A 157 9.15 2.85 -0.39
N SER A 158 9.43 1.58 -0.13
CA SER A 158 10.39 1.09 0.86
C SER A 158 11.48 0.24 0.19
N PRO A 159 12.56 -0.16 0.87
CA PRO A 159 13.52 -1.14 0.36
C PRO A 159 12.88 -2.44 -0.10
N LEU A 160 11.80 -2.88 0.55
CA LEU A 160 11.00 -4.05 0.18
C LEU A 160 10.11 -3.84 -1.07
N GLY A 161 10.17 -2.66 -1.69
CA GLY A 161 9.31 -2.24 -2.79
C GLY A 161 8.11 -1.39 -2.35
N THR A 162 7.16 -1.19 -3.28
CA THR A 162 5.97 -0.39 -3.03
C THR A 162 4.91 -1.21 -2.29
N LEU A 163 4.61 -0.82 -1.06
CA LEU A 163 3.65 -1.49 -0.18
C LEU A 163 2.47 -0.57 0.12
N SER A 164 1.27 -1.14 0.26
CA SER A 164 0.13 -0.40 0.80
C SER A 164 0.30 -0.17 2.30
N LEU A 165 0.02 1.04 2.81
CA LEU A 165 0.04 1.28 4.26
C LEU A 165 -0.93 0.36 5.01
N LYS A 166 -2.02 -0.05 4.35
CA LYS A 166 -2.99 -0.98 4.94
C LYS A 166 -2.42 -2.38 5.19
N SER A 167 -1.42 -2.83 4.42
CA SER A 167 -0.83 -4.17 4.57
C SER A 167 -0.05 -4.35 5.88
N PHE A 168 0.40 -3.26 6.51
CA PHE A 168 1.05 -3.33 7.82
C PHE A 168 0.09 -3.64 8.96
N PHE A 169 -1.22 -3.45 8.75
CA PHE A 169 -2.22 -3.74 9.77
C PHE A 169 -2.72 -5.18 9.62
N THR A 170 -2.18 -6.05 10.45
CA THR A 170 -2.47 -7.49 10.45
C THR A 170 -3.06 -7.93 11.78
N SER A 171 -3.98 -8.91 11.70
CA SER A 171 -4.56 -9.51 12.91
C SER A 171 -3.50 -10.24 13.73
N LYS A 172 -3.62 -10.14 15.05
CA LYS A 172 -2.78 -10.87 16.02
C LYS A 172 -3.26 -12.32 16.08
N ILE A 173 -2.34 -13.26 15.91
CA ILE A 173 -2.57 -14.69 16.11
C ILE A 173 -1.66 -15.14 17.24
N ILE A 174 -2.19 -15.91 18.18
CA ILE A 174 -1.43 -16.45 19.30
C ILE A 174 -1.08 -17.89 18.95
N LYS A 175 0.21 -18.20 18.88
CA LYS A 175 0.70 -19.58 18.75
C LYS A 175 0.49 -20.36 20.06
N LYS A 176 0.54 -21.70 20.01
CA LYS A 176 0.45 -22.55 21.20
C LYS A 176 1.56 -22.26 22.22
N SER A 177 2.74 -21.88 21.73
CA SER A 177 3.87 -21.40 22.53
C SER A 177 3.62 -20.07 23.25
N GLY A 178 2.48 -19.40 23.00
CA GLY A 178 2.18 -18.07 23.52
C GLY A 178 2.79 -16.93 22.70
N LYS A 179 3.59 -17.21 21.66
CA LYS A 179 4.14 -16.18 20.76
C LYS A 179 3.03 -15.53 19.93
N ILE A 180 3.01 -14.20 19.88
CA ILE A 180 2.07 -13.44 19.07
C ILE A 180 2.70 -13.20 17.68
N VAL A 181 1.99 -13.58 16.63
CA VAL A 181 2.42 -13.44 15.24
C VAL A 181 1.34 -12.76 14.40
N GLY A 182 1.72 -12.23 13.23
CA GLY A 182 0.78 -11.64 12.29
C GLY A 182 0.08 -12.70 11.44
N ALA A 183 -1.10 -12.37 10.91
CA ALA A 183 -1.84 -13.26 10.02
C ALA A 183 -1.06 -13.61 8.73
N GLU A 184 -0.11 -12.80 8.32
CA GLU A 184 0.72 -13.07 7.14
C GLU A 184 1.65 -14.29 7.35
N GLU A 185 2.19 -14.47 8.56
CA GLU A 185 3.00 -15.65 8.89
C GLU A 185 2.17 -16.94 8.74
N LEU A 186 0.90 -16.91 9.18
CA LEU A 186 -0.02 -18.03 8.99
C LEU A 186 -0.34 -18.27 7.51
N LYS A 187 -0.60 -17.22 6.74
CA LYS A 187 -0.88 -17.35 5.29
C LYS A 187 0.31 -17.97 4.56
N THR A 188 1.52 -17.55 4.89
CA THR A 188 2.75 -18.13 4.32
C THR A 188 2.86 -19.60 4.69
N ALA A 189 2.62 -19.96 5.95
CA ALA A 189 2.67 -21.35 6.40
C ALA A 189 1.63 -22.24 5.68
N ILE A 190 0.43 -21.71 5.41
CA ILE A 190 -0.61 -22.41 4.61
C ILE A 190 -0.16 -22.55 3.16
N LYS A 191 0.38 -21.48 2.57
CA LYS A 191 0.86 -21.48 1.20
C LYS A 191 1.96 -22.52 1.00
N ASP A 192 2.95 -22.58 1.90
CA ASP A 192 4.03 -23.57 1.88
C ASP A 192 3.49 -25.01 1.94
N ILE A 193 2.45 -25.26 2.76
CA ILE A 193 1.80 -26.58 2.86
C ILE A 193 1.12 -26.94 1.55
N VAL A 194 0.36 -26.01 0.95
CA VAL A 194 -0.35 -26.23 -0.32
C VAL A 194 0.62 -26.38 -1.49
N GLU A 195 1.71 -25.63 -1.51
CA GLU A 195 2.75 -25.76 -2.56
C GLU A 195 3.53 -27.07 -2.48
N SER A 196 3.63 -27.65 -1.29
CA SER A 196 4.30 -28.93 -1.05
C SER A 196 3.39 -30.16 -1.17
N GLU A 197 2.06 -29.97 -1.40
CA GLU A 197 1.13 -31.09 -1.51
C GLU A 197 1.30 -31.88 -2.84
N ASP A 198 0.96 -33.16 -2.80
CA ASP A 198 0.84 -33.96 -4.02
C ASP A 198 -0.45 -33.61 -4.76
N LYS A 199 -0.31 -33.09 -5.98
CA LYS A 199 -1.44 -32.70 -6.84
C LYS A 199 -2.41 -33.86 -7.14
N ASN A 200 -1.97 -35.11 -7.00
CA ASN A 200 -2.81 -36.29 -7.18
C ASN A 200 -3.62 -36.64 -5.91
N GLN A 201 -3.20 -36.13 -4.75
CA GLN A 201 -3.85 -36.33 -3.46
C GLN A 201 -3.90 -34.99 -2.71
N PRO A 202 -4.84 -34.11 -3.05
CA PRO A 202 -4.94 -32.80 -2.40
C PRO A 202 -5.32 -32.96 -0.91
N LEU A 203 -4.70 -32.15 -0.09
CA LEU A 203 -4.92 -32.16 1.36
C LEU A 203 -6.33 -31.64 1.70
N SER A 204 -7.00 -32.30 2.61
CA SER A 204 -8.24 -31.79 3.18
C SER A 204 -7.99 -30.66 4.18
N ASP A 205 -9.03 -29.84 4.45
CA ASP A 205 -8.95 -28.77 5.48
C ASP A 205 -8.50 -29.30 6.83
N LEU A 206 -8.90 -30.54 7.19
CA LEU A 206 -8.53 -31.16 8.47
C LEU A 206 -7.03 -31.51 8.51
N GLU A 207 -6.47 -32.00 7.43
CA GLU A 207 -5.04 -32.31 7.31
C GLU A 207 -4.20 -31.04 7.34
N ILE A 208 -4.65 -29.98 6.66
CA ILE A 208 -4.00 -28.67 6.73
C ILE A 208 -4.00 -28.14 8.17
N VAL A 209 -5.12 -28.24 8.90
CA VAL A 209 -5.18 -27.84 10.31
C VAL A 209 -4.23 -28.66 11.15
N GLN A 210 -4.10 -29.98 10.95
CA GLN A 210 -3.15 -30.82 11.69
C GLN A 210 -1.69 -30.43 11.38
N LEU A 211 -1.36 -30.14 10.13
CA LEU A 211 -0.03 -29.69 9.75
C LEU A 211 0.31 -28.31 10.33
N LEU A 212 -0.67 -27.40 10.39
CA LEU A 212 -0.51 -26.10 11.05
C LEU A 212 -0.38 -26.23 12.56
N ASP A 213 -1.08 -27.20 13.13
CA ASP A 213 -1.00 -27.54 14.55
C ASP A 213 0.41 -28.03 14.93
N ALA A 214 1.05 -28.83 14.06
CA ALA A 214 2.44 -29.25 14.19
C ALA A 214 3.44 -28.08 14.06
N LYS A 215 3.06 -27.02 13.33
CA LYS A 215 3.82 -25.76 13.20
C LYS A 215 3.49 -24.74 14.29
N ASP A 216 2.91 -25.17 15.42
CA ASP A 216 2.59 -24.34 16.59
C ASP A 216 1.40 -23.35 16.40
N PHE A 217 0.63 -23.46 15.30
CA PHE A 217 -0.56 -22.64 15.11
C PHE A 217 -1.80 -23.35 15.68
N SER A 218 -2.51 -22.68 16.61
CA SER A 218 -3.80 -23.18 17.11
C SER A 218 -4.95 -22.55 16.32
N ILE A 219 -5.51 -23.31 15.39
CA ILE A 219 -6.58 -22.83 14.51
C ILE A 219 -7.77 -23.75 14.62
N ALA A 220 -8.98 -23.18 14.86
CA ALA A 220 -10.23 -23.89 14.81
C ALA A 220 -10.90 -23.66 13.44
N ARG A 221 -11.42 -24.76 12.83
CA ARG A 221 -12.28 -24.65 11.65
C ARG A 221 -13.61 -23.99 12.08
N ARG A 222 -14.01 -22.93 11.36
CA ARG A 222 -15.40 -22.47 11.46
C ARG A 222 -16.31 -23.47 10.75
N THR A 223 -17.20 -24.10 11.51
CA THR A 223 -18.33 -24.88 10.99
C THR A 223 -19.38 -23.98 10.40
#